data_508e9a5f23b6c612b406760f29003e5b
#
_entry.id   508e9a5f23b6c612b406760f29003e5b
#
_cell.length_a   1.000
_cell.length_b   1.000
_cell.length_c   1.000
_cell.angle_alpha   90.00
_cell.angle_beta   90.00
_cell.angle_gamma   90.00
#
_symmetry.space_group_name_H-M   'P 1'
#
loop_
_entity.id
_entity.type
_entity.pdbx_description
1 polymer ?
#
loop_
_entity_poly.entity_id
_entity_poly.type
_entity_poly.pdbx_seq_one_letter_code
_entity_poly.pdbx_strand_id
1 'polypeptide(L)' 'MWYRAQVKRHSFSAWEDIHGGTDLDQAIAVASQAKSSGVLAARVIDADGRSCFSC' A
#
# COMPACT_ATOMS: atom_id res chain seq x y z
N MET A 1 -2.03 15.97 0.09
CA MET A 1 -1.26 15.07 0.98
C MET A 1 -0.68 13.92 0.17
N TRP A 2 0.49 13.46 0.53
CA TRP A 2 1.15 12.36 -0.18
C TRP A 2 0.78 11.02 0.42
N TYR A 3 0.38 10.08 -0.41
CA TYR A 3 0.03 8.72 -0.01
C TYR A 3 0.97 7.72 -0.68
N ARG A 4 1.28 6.65 0.02
CA ARG A 4 2.09 5.55 -0.52
C ARG A 4 1.33 4.25 -0.39
N ALA A 5 1.26 3.50 -1.48
CA ALA A 5 0.78 2.12 -1.43
C ALA A 5 1.98 1.21 -1.23
N GLN A 6 1.90 0.36 -0.23
CA GLN A 6 2.98 -0.55 0.14
C GLN A 6 2.47 -1.98 0.17
N VAL A 7 3.34 -2.91 -0.17
CA VAL A 7 3.04 -4.33 -0.10
C VAL A 7 4.09 -5.08 0.70
N LYS A 8 3.68 -6.17 1.31
CA LYS A 8 4.56 -7.13 1.94
C LYS A 8 4.37 -8.46 1.22
N ARG A 9 5.43 -8.93 0.57
CA ARG A 9 5.31 -10.10 -0.32
C ARG A 9 5.25 -11.41 0.45
N HIS A 10 5.93 -11.49 1.58
CA HIS A 10 5.88 -12.64 2.48
C HIS A 10 6.29 -12.21 3.90
N SER A 11 6.15 -13.12 4.86
CA SER A 11 6.28 -12.78 6.27
C SER A 11 7.65 -12.22 6.67
N PHE A 12 8.71 -12.56 5.95
CA PHE A 12 10.06 -12.07 6.24
C PHE A 12 10.48 -10.88 5.38
N SER A 13 9.65 -10.43 4.45
CA SER A 13 10.00 -9.29 3.60
C SER A 13 9.67 -7.98 4.30
N ALA A 14 10.42 -6.94 3.95
CA ALA A 14 10.08 -5.58 4.36
C ALA A 14 8.93 -5.05 3.49
N TRP A 15 8.25 -4.00 3.98
CA TRP A 15 7.26 -3.28 3.18
C TRP A 15 7.94 -2.61 2.00
N GLU A 16 7.35 -2.74 0.80
CA GLU A 16 7.84 -2.12 -0.41
C GLU A 16 6.86 -1.09 -0.91
N ASP A 17 7.35 0.09 -1.28
CA ASP A 17 6.54 1.12 -1.91
C ASP A 17 6.30 0.73 -3.37
N ILE A 18 5.03 0.60 -3.77
CA ILE A 18 4.67 0.27 -5.16
C ILE A 18 3.96 1.42 -5.86
N HIS A 19 3.55 2.44 -5.12
CA HIS A 19 2.87 3.60 -5.68
C HIS A 19 3.04 4.78 -4.73
N GLY A 20 3.10 5.97 -5.28
CA GLY A 20 3.10 7.21 -4.52
C GLY A 20 2.34 8.27 -5.28
N GLY A 21 1.57 9.07 -4.58
CA GLY A 21 0.80 10.14 -5.20
C GLY A 21 -0.07 10.86 -4.20
N THR A 22 -0.86 11.79 -4.72
CA THR A 22 -1.73 12.63 -3.89
C THR A 22 -3.18 12.17 -3.91
N ASP A 23 -3.51 11.13 -4.67
CA ASP A 23 -4.87 10.60 -4.80
C ASP A 23 -5.01 9.35 -3.93
N LEU A 24 -5.75 9.47 -2.84
CA LEU A 24 -5.98 8.36 -1.91
C LEU A 24 -6.73 7.21 -2.58
N ASP A 25 -7.76 7.51 -3.38
CA ASP A 25 -8.56 6.48 -4.04
C ASP A 25 -7.71 5.66 -5.00
N GLN A 26 -6.81 6.31 -5.72
CA GLN A 26 -5.89 5.60 -6.61
C GLN A 26 -4.91 4.73 -5.83
N ALA A 27 -4.39 5.22 -4.73
CA ALA A 27 -3.50 4.44 -3.88
C ALA A 27 -4.20 3.20 -3.33
N ILE A 28 -5.45 3.34 -2.89
CA ILE A 28 -6.27 2.22 -2.42
C ILE A 28 -6.49 1.20 -3.54
N ALA A 29 -6.79 1.67 -4.76
CA ALA A 29 -6.99 0.79 -5.90
C ALA A 29 -5.72 -0.01 -6.22
N VAL A 30 -4.56 0.63 -6.18
CA VAL A 30 -3.28 -0.03 -6.41
C VAL A 30 -3.02 -1.09 -5.32
N ALA A 31 -3.24 -0.74 -4.06
CA ALA A 31 -3.04 -1.68 -2.95
C ALA A 31 -3.99 -2.88 -3.06
N SER A 32 -5.26 -2.65 -3.38
CA SER A 32 -6.25 -3.72 -3.54
C SER A 32 -5.88 -4.64 -4.68
N GLN A 33 -5.43 -4.09 -5.80
CA GLN A 33 -5.02 -4.88 -6.96
C GLN A 33 -3.77 -5.71 -6.64
N ALA A 34 -2.82 -5.15 -5.93
CA ALA A 34 -1.63 -5.86 -5.50
C ALA A 34 -1.99 -7.03 -4.58
N LYS A 35 -2.94 -6.83 -3.65
CA LYS A 35 -3.40 -7.91 -2.78
C LYS A 35 -4.03 -9.04 -3.59
N SER A 36 -4.79 -8.72 -4.63
CA SER A 36 -5.38 -9.72 -5.52
C SER A 36 -4.34 -10.51 -6.30
N SER A 37 -3.14 -9.96 -6.51
CA SER A 37 -2.07 -10.64 -7.23
C SER A 37 -1.27 -11.61 -6.36
N GLY A 38 -1.55 -11.70 -5.06
CA GLY A 38 -1.00 -12.73 -4.20
C GLY A 38 0.03 -12.29 -3.18
N VAL A 39 0.22 -10.98 -2.96
CA VAL A 39 1.09 -10.52 -1.87
C VAL A 39 0.46 -10.84 -0.51
N LEU A 40 1.30 -10.99 0.50
CA LEU A 40 0.84 -11.32 1.85
C LEU A 40 -0.08 -10.24 2.42
N ALA A 41 0.28 -8.98 2.26
CA ALA A 41 -0.48 -7.84 2.75
C ALA A 41 -0.24 -6.62 1.89
N ALA A 42 -1.19 -5.70 1.89
CA ALA A 42 -1.07 -4.42 1.22
C ALA A 42 -1.66 -3.33 2.11
N ARG A 43 -1.12 -2.13 2.02
CA ARG A 43 -1.63 -1.00 2.80
C ARG A 43 -1.35 0.30 2.08
N VAL A 44 -2.08 1.34 2.50
CA VAL A 44 -1.80 2.73 2.10
C VAL A 44 -1.46 3.52 3.35
N ILE A 45 -0.36 4.22 3.32
CA ILE A 45 0.05 5.11 4.40
C ILE A 45 0.06 6.55 3.92
N ASP A 46 -0.15 7.49 4.84
CA ASP A 46 -0.07 8.93 4.54
C ASP A 46 1.35 9.46 4.78
N ALA A 47 1.52 10.78 4.63
CA ALA A 47 2.81 11.43 4.81
C ALA A 47 3.35 11.31 6.25
N ASP A 48 2.46 11.09 7.23
CA ASP A 48 2.84 10.91 8.63
C ASP A 48 3.13 9.45 8.97
N GLY A 49 2.98 8.54 8.02
CA GLY A 49 3.20 7.13 8.24
C GLY A 49 2.01 6.38 8.83
N ARG A 50 0.85 7.01 8.88
CA ARG A 50 -0.36 6.39 9.40
C ARG A 50 -1.02 5.54 8.32
N SER A 51 -1.51 4.37 8.70
CA SER A 51 -2.24 3.52 7.78
C SER A 51 -3.63 4.10 7.51
N CYS A 52 -3.88 4.42 6.23
CA CYS A 52 -5.19 4.89 5.78
C CYS A 52 -6.07 3.74 5.29
N PHE A 53 -5.44 2.64 4.87
CA PHE A 53 -6.13 1.49 4.30
C PHE A 53 -5.22 0.28 4.43
N SER A 54 -5.80 -0.87 4.70
CA SER A 54 -5.04 -2.12 4.73
C SER A 54 -5.93 -3.30 4.33
N CYS A 55 -5.31 -4.29 3.71
CA CYS A 55 -6.02 -5.53 3.32
C CYS A 55 -5.10 -6.75 3.33
#